data_0336a4ba1df379d41e33e9dc7db4e532
#
_entry.id   0336a4ba1df379d41e33e9dc7db4e532
#
_cell.length_a   1.000
_cell.length_b   1.000
_cell.length_c   1.000
_cell.angle_alpha   90.00
_cell.angle_beta   90.00
_cell.angle_gamma   90.00
#
_symmetry.space_group_name_H-M   'P 1'
#
loop_
_entity.id
_entity.type
_entity.pdbx_description
1 polymer ?
#
loop_
_entity_poly.entity_id
_entity_poly.type
_entity_poly.pdbx_seq_one_letter_code
_entity_poly.pdbx_strand_id
1 'polypeptide(L)'
;MPKRVPPTDPHVASQTWATWLASLVAFVALIVSLISLYEAHEARVSTVRDEVLLRANRPMGDQPVSIKKTAGAVRFGSVAVPWDLMVSNTGNSTISITGYEVRQIAGSKGQLMYSGLDRGLFSSESNQPLALPIVLEAGKSIRLLAVVGLNPGQKAYNVLAKTVSGTEETRSLKSVEKLLASKMLDIYDNPVTPLNTSGVVSGWRVEKQGKEQLFIFKIRTARGSEVKELASWYDFKRY
;
A
#
# COMPACT_ATOMS: atom_id res chain seq x y z
N MET A 1 34.31 63.71 61.43
CA MET A 1 32.88 63.34 61.65
C MET A 1 32.73 61.87 61.23
N PRO A 2 32.40 60.94 62.11
CA PRO A 2 32.17 59.53 61.76
C PRO A 2 30.80 59.40 61.13
N LYS A 3 30.75 58.73 59.91
CA LYS A 3 29.52 58.33 59.23
C LYS A 3 28.80 57.27 60.07
N ARG A 4 27.63 57.58 60.58
CA ARG A 4 26.70 56.61 61.20
C ARG A 4 26.23 55.63 60.12
N VAL A 5 26.55 54.38 60.24
CA VAL A 5 25.96 53.30 59.45
C VAL A 5 24.53 53.10 60.01
N PRO A 6 23.49 53.13 59.17
CA PRO A 6 22.15 52.90 59.64
C PRO A 6 22.00 51.44 60.11
N PRO A 7 21.24 51.18 61.18
CA PRO A 7 21.01 49.80 61.65
C PRO A 7 20.23 49.03 60.58
N THR A 8 20.80 47.95 60.12
CA THR A 8 20.12 47.02 59.23
C THR A 8 19.06 46.29 60.05
N ASP A 9 17.82 46.55 59.77
CA ASP A 9 16.66 45.95 60.43
C ASP A 9 16.65 44.44 60.18
N PRO A 10 16.79 43.55 61.18
CA PRO A 10 16.89 42.11 60.97
C PRO A 10 15.63 41.48 60.31
N HIS A 11 14.51 42.13 60.42
CA HIS A 11 13.26 41.71 59.79
C HIS A 11 13.27 41.85 58.22
N VAL A 12 13.98 42.84 57.68
CA VAL A 12 14.10 43.04 56.25
C VAL A 12 14.99 41.96 55.61
N ALA A 13 16.05 41.54 56.33
CA ALA A 13 16.92 40.49 55.84
C ALA A 13 16.21 39.11 55.77
N SER A 14 15.36 38.82 56.76
CA SER A 14 14.61 37.53 56.77
C SER A 14 13.54 37.45 55.69
N GLN A 15 12.88 38.55 55.36
CA GLN A 15 11.89 38.64 54.28
C GLN A 15 12.52 38.46 52.91
N THR A 16 13.70 39.01 52.68
CA THR A 16 14.43 38.80 51.39
C THR A 16 14.87 37.38 51.21
N TRP A 17 15.34 36.68 52.24
CA TRP A 17 15.69 35.26 52.19
C TRP A 17 14.47 34.38 51.88
N ALA A 18 13.32 34.60 52.48
CA ALA A 18 12.10 33.86 52.26
C ALA A 18 11.59 34.02 50.79
N THR A 19 11.65 35.21 50.23
CA THR A 19 11.31 35.47 48.84
C THR A 19 12.28 34.80 47.86
N TRP A 20 13.56 34.79 48.13
CA TRP A 20 14.55 34.09 47.34
C TRP A 20 14.32 32.57 47.32
N LEU A 21 14.06 31.97 48.49
CA LEU A 21 13.74 30.58 48.65
C LEU A 21 12.46 30.21 47.90
N ALA A 22 11.42 30.99 48.03
CA ALA A 22 10.15 30.80 47.31
C ALA A 22 10.35 30.86 45.78
N SER A 23 11.16 31.80 45.28
CA SER A 23 11.48 31.90 43.85
C SER A 23 12.31 30.71 43.35
N LEU A 24 13.26 30.23 44.15
CA LEU A 24 14.04 29.04 43.81
C LEU A 24 13.14 27.78 43.71
N VAL A 25 12.26 27.59 44.70
CA VAL A 25 11.32 26.46 44.71
C VAL A 25 10.36 26.54 43.51
N ALA A 26 9.84 27.74 43.19
CA ALA A 26 8.99 27.93 42.04
C ALA A 26 9.72 27.62 40.72
N PHE A 27 10.99 28.00 40.60
CA PHE A 27 11.82 27.72 39.43
C PHE A 27 12.11 26.22 39.28
N VAL A 28 12.43 25.53 40.36
CA VAL A 28 12.62 24.08 40.36
C VAL A 28 11.32 23.35 39.98
N ALA A 29 10.20 23.77 40.56
CA ALA A 29 8.89 23.20 40.23
C ALA A 29 8.55 23.38 38.72
N LEU A 30 8.88 24.55 38.15
CA LEU A 30 8.70 24.81 36.72
C LEU A 30 9.53 23.87 35.86
N ILE A 31 10.82 23.66 36.21
CA ILE A 31 11.71 22.74 35.51
C ILE A 31 11.17 21.29 35.57
N VAL A 32 10.78 20.83 36.75
CA VAL A 32 10.19 19.49 36.93
C VAL A 32 8.92 19.34 36.10
N SER A 33 8.06 20.36 36.08
CA SER A 33 6.83 20.35 35.26
C SER A 33 7.13 20.27 33.77
N LEU A 34 8.14 20.99 33.28
CA LEU A 34 8.57 20.94 31.88
C LEU A 34 9.14 19.57 31.49
N ILE A 35 9.97 18.98 32.38
CA ILE A 35 10.51 17.64 32.17
C ILE A 35 9.38 16.60 32.13
N SER A 36 8.44 16.66 33.09
CA SER A 36 7.29 15.75 33.13
C SER A 36 6.38 15.89 31.90
N LEU A 37 6.20 17.11 31.41
CA LEU A 37 5.45 17.36 30.19
C LEU A 37 6.16 16.79 28.96
N TYR A 38 7.49 16.93 28.90
CA TYR A 38 8.30 16.38 27.83
C TYR A 38 8.26 14.82 27.84
N GLU A 39 8.46 14.20 28.99
CA GLU A 39 8.37 12.74 29.15
C GLU A 39 6.97 12.22 28.81
N ALA A 40 5.91 12.90 29.24
CA ALA A 40 4.54 12.54 28.90
C ALA A 40 4.26 12.67 27.40
N HIS A 41 4.83 13.68 26.74
CA HIS A 41 4.72 13.85 25.30
C HIS A 41 5.47 12.71 24.56
N GLU A 42 6.69 12.42 24.97
CA GLU A 42 7.51 11.37 24.36
C GLU A 42 6.90 9.97 24.56
N ALA A 43 6.38 9.68 25.77
CA ALA A 43 5.63 8.46 26.06
C ALA A 43 4.37 8.35 25.19
N ARG A 44 3.64 9.46 24.95
CA ARG A 44 2.46 9.47 24.10
C ARG A 44 2.79 9.25 22.64
N VAL A 45 3.87 9.83 22.12
CA VAL A 45 4.35 9.64 20.76
C VAL A 45 4.86 8.21 20.55
N SER A 46 5.58 7.64 21.52
CA SER A 46 6.11 6.28 21.47
C SER A 46 5.02 5.19 21.59
N THR A 47 3.87 5.51 22.21
CA THR A 47 2.74 4.56 22.31
C THR A 47 1.86 4.53 21.07
N VAL A 48 1.91 5.55 20.20
CA VAL A 48 1.16 5.56 18.94
C VAL A 48 1.93 4.79 17.89
N ARG A 49 1.52 3.56 17.63
CA ARG A 49 2.12 2.71 16.58
C ARG A 49 1.21 2.69 15.36
N ASP A 50 1.70 3.22 14.26
CA ASP A 50 1.13 3.02 12.95
C ASP A 50 1.75 1.75 12.35
N GLU A 51 1.11 0.63 12.58
CA GLU A 51 1.50 -0.63 11.97
C GLU A 51 0.47 -0.99 10.89
N VAL A 52 0.92 -0.96 9.65
CA VAL A 52 0.08 -1.30 8.49
C VAL A 52 0.64 -2.55 7.85
N LEU A 53 -0.18 -3.55 7.69
CA LEU A 53 0.12 -4.73 6.89
C LEU A 53 -0.59 -4.61 5.54
N LEU A 54 0.18 -4.72 4.47
CA LEU A 54 -0.33 -4.79 3.11
C LEU A 54 -0.10 -6.20 2.56
N ARG A 55 -1.12 -6.79 1.97
CA ARG A 55 -1.02 -8.02 1.19
C ARG A 55 -1.66 -7.82 -0.17
N ALA A 56 -1.00 -8.27 -1.21
CA ALA A 56 -1.49 -8.20 -2.58
C ALA A 56 -1.57 -9.61 -3.16
N ASN A 57 -2.77 -9.97 -3.61
CA ASN A 57 -3.02 -11.27 -4.22
C ASN A 57 -3.40 -11.09 -5.68
N ARG A 58 -2.85 -11.96 -6.50
CA ARG A 58 -3.24 -12.07 -7.89
C ARG A 58 -4.73 -12.38 -8.02
N PRO A 59 -5.43 -11.77 -9.01
CA PRO A 59 -6.80 -12.16 -9.33
C PRO A 59 -6.87 -13.62 -9.80
N MET A 60 -7.95 -14.30 -9.43
CA MET A 60 -8.18 -15.69 -9.78
C MET A 60 -9.64 -15.95 -10.18
N GLY A 61 -9.88 -16.99 -10.95
CA GLY A 61 -11.22 -17.49 -11.26
C GLY A 61 -12.01 -16.57 -12.20
N ASP A 62 -13.22 -16.24 -11.80
CA ASP A 62 -14.18 -15.53 -12.65
C ASP A 62 -14.12 -13.99 -12.50
N GLN A 63 -13.05 -13.45 -11.91
CA GLN A 63 -12.88 -12.01 -11.79
C GLN A 63 -12.89 -11.32 -13.17
N PRO A 64 -13.53 -10.14 -13.28
CA PRO A 64 -13.64 -9.42 -14.54
C PRO A 64 -12.29 -8.86 -14.98
N VAL A 65 -11.92 -9.10 -16.21
CA VAL A 65 -10.72 -8.58 -16.88
C VAL A 65 -11.17 -7.74 -18.06
N SER A 66 -10.73 -6.49 -18.12
CA SER A 66 -10.97 -5.64 -19.29
C SER A 66 -9.84 -5.82 -20.30
N ILE A 67 -10.22 -6.04 -21.57
CA ILE A 67 -9.30 -6.15 -22.69
C ILE A 67 -9.59 -5.00 -23.64
N LYS A 68 -8.59 -4.14 -23.86
CA LYS A 68 -8.69 -2.98 -24.72
C LYS A 68 -7.90 -3.17 -26.01
N LYS A 69 -8.56 -2.96 -27.14
CA LYS A 69 -7.91 -2.86 -28.43
C LYS A 69 -7.17 -1.53 -28.51
N THR A 70 -5.88 -1.56 -28.74
CA THR A 70 -5.07 -0.36 -28.92
C THR A 70 -4.64 -0.23 -30.37
N ALA A 71 -4.51 1.00 -30.85
CA ALA A 71 -3.97 1.24 -32.20
C ALA A 71 -2.46 0.97 -32.23
N GLY A 72 -2.00 0.28 -33.25
CA GLY A 72 -0.58 -0.01 -33.44
C GLY A 72 -0.02 -1.10 -32.53
N ALA A 73 1.28 -1.05 -32.30
CA ALA A 73 2.02 -2.05 -31.50
C ALA A 73 1.96 -1.82 -29.98
N VAL A 74 1.22 -0.82 -29.52
CA VAL A 74 1.13 -0.46 -28.09
C VAL A 74 0.29 -1.51 -27.34
N ARG A 75 0.92 -2.18 -26.36
CA ARG A 75 0.28 -3.24 -25.56
C ARG A 75 0.16 -2.89 -24.08
N PHE A 76 0.88 -1.86 -23.67
CA PHE A 76 0.92 -1.42 -22.28
C PHE A 76 -0.47 -1.04 -21.76
N GLY A 77 -0.90 -1.70 -20.69
CA GLY A 77 -2.20 -1.47 -20.10
C GLY A 77 -3.39 -1.97 -20.94
N SER A 78 -3.17 -2.77 -22.00
CA SER A 78 -4.24 -3.29 -22.84
C SER A 78 -5.12 -4.35 -22.17
N VAL A 79 -4.61 -4.99 -21.13
CA VAL A 79 -5.36 -5.95 -20.31
C VAL A 79 -5.36 -5.45 -18.88
N ALA A 80 -6.52 -5.14 -18.33
CA ALA A 80 -6.64 -4.66 -16.95
C ALA A 80 -7.23 -5.74 -16.05
N VAL A 81 -6.56 -6.00 -14.93
CA VAL A 81 -6.93 -7.04 -13.98
C VAL A 81 -7.06 -6.47 -12.58
N PRO A 82 -8.10 -6.84 -11.80
CA PRO A 82 -8.27 -6.40 -10.43
C PRO A 82 -7.43 -7.27 -9.48
N TRP A 83 -6.40 -6.70 -8.87
CA TRP A 83 -5.65 -7.32 -7.80
C TRP A 83 -6.35 -7.14 -6.48
N ASP A 84 -6.38 -8.18 -5.67
CA ASP A 84 -6.97 -8.17 -4.34
C ASP A 84 -5.96 -7.67 -3.33
N LEU A 85 -6.19 -6.48 -2.78
CA LEU A 85 -5.36 -5.88 -1.74
C LEU A 85 -6.07 -5.98 -0.40
N MET A 86 -5.40 -6.56 0.59
CA MET A 86 -5.82 -6.50 1.99
C MET A 86 -4.92 -5.53 2.73
N VAL A 87 -5.52 -4.51 3.31
CA VAL A 87 -4.84 -3.53 4.17
C VAL A 87 -5.36 -3.71 5.58
N SER A 88 -4.46 -4.00 6.51
CA SER A 88 -4.78 -4.19 7.91
C SER A 88 -4.05 -3.17 8.76
N ASN A 89 -4.77 -2.48 9.63
CA ASN A 89 -4.19 -1.64 10.66
C ASN A 89 -3.94 -2.51 11.90
N THR A 90 -2.71 -2.97 12.07
CA THR A 90 -2.28 -3.79 13.22
C THR A 90 -1.75 -2.93 14.37
N GLY A 91 -1.71 -1.61 14.17
CA GLY A 91 -1.37 -0.63 15.19
C GLY A 91 -2.50 -0.37 16.18
N ASN A 92 -2.25 0.52 17.10
CA ASN A 92 -3.17 0.89 18.18
C ASN A 92 -3.88 2.23 17.96
N SER A 93 -3.68 2.87 16.83
CA SER A 93 -4.28 4.16 16.46
C SER A 93 -4.97 4.08 15.12
N THR A 94 -5.96 4.95 14.91
CA THR A 94 -6.59 5.13 13.60
C THR A 94 -5.58 5.65 12.60
N ILE A 95 -5.51 5.05 11.42
CA ILE A 95 -4.69 5.47 10.31
C ILE A 95 -5.55 6.05 9.18
N SER A 96 -4.95 6.91 8.38
CA SER A 96 -5.54 7.42 7.14
C SER A 96 -4.61 7.09 5.98
N ILE A 97 -5.09 6.33 5.03
CA ILE A 97 -4.36 5.98 3.80
C ILE A 97 -4.53 7.14 2.83
N THR A 98 -3.46 7.86 2.54
CA THR A 98 -3.46 9.07 1.72
C THR A 98 -2.83 8.88 0.34
N GLY A 99 -2.15 7.76 0.12
CA GLY A 99 -1.49 7.46 -1.14
C GLY A 99 -1.51 5.99 -1.48
N TYR A 100 -1.65 5.71 -2.76
CA TYR A 100 -1.54 4.39 -3.36
C TYR A 100 -0.72 4.51 -4.64
N GLU A 101 0.10 3.51 -4.90
CA GLU A 101 0.92 3.44 -6.10
C GLU A 101 1.16 1.98 -6.48
N VAL A 102 1.17 1.70 -7.78
CA VAL A 102 1.58 0.41 -8.33
C VAL A 102 2.74 0.60 -9.31
N ARG A 103 3.73 -0.28 -9.24
CA ARG A 103 4.87 -0.33 -10.16
C ARG A 103 5.10 -1.75 -10.63
N GLN A 104 5.52 -1.92 -11.87
CA GLN A 104 5.97 -3.20 -12.39
C GLN A 104 7.51 -3.26 -12.34
N ILE A 105 8.07 -4.39 -11.90
CA ILE A 105 9.52 -4.60 -11.94
C ILE A 105 9.90 -5.13 -13.33
N ALA A 106 10.79 -4.42 -14.02
CA ALA A 106 11.33 -4.79 -15.32
C ALA A 106 12.67 -5.54 -15.17
N GLY A 107 12.64 -6.73 -14.58
CA GLY A 107 13.83 -7.54 -14.33
C GLY A 107 14.88 -6.82 -13.46
N SER A 108 16.17 -7.02 -13.71
CA SER A 108 17.27 -6.39 -12.97
C SER A 108 17.51 -4.91 -13.31
N LYS A 109 16.76 -4.35 -14.27
CA LYS A 109 17.03 -3.00 -14.83
C LYS A 109 16.16 -1.89 -14.24
N GLY A 110 15.36 -2.15 -13.20
CA GLY A 110 14.58 -1.12 -12.53
C GLY A 110 13.06 -1.33 -12.57
N GLN A 111 12.34 -0.25 -12.28
CA GLN A 111 10.89 -0.23 -12.22
C GLN A 111 10.32 0.37 -13.50
N LEU A 112 9.26 -0.24 -14.00
CA LEU A 112 8.54 0.22 -15.17
C LEU A 112 7.24 0.87 -14.73
N MET A 113 7.04 2.11 -15.17
CA MET A 113 5.78 2.83 -15.06
C MET A 113 5.33 3.21 -16.48
N TYR A 114 4.04 3.03 -16.75
CA TYR A 114 3.46 3.40 -18.04
C TYR A 114 2.01 3.84 -17.89
N SER A 115 1.52 4.57 -18.85
CA SER A 115 0.12 5.00 -18.88
C SER A 115 -0.81 3.79 -18.88
N GLY A 116 -1.77 3.77 -17.95
CA GLY A 116 -2.71 2.66 -17.77
C GLY A 116 -2.20 1.48 -16.94
N LEU A 117 -0.99 1.56 -16.34
CA LEU A 117 -0.54 0.59 -15.33
C LEU A 117 -1.44 0.65 -14.09
N ASP A 118 -1.64 1.84 -13.56
CA ASP A 118 -2.56 2.09 -12.45
C ASP A 118 -3.89 2.61 -13.01
N ARG A 119 -4.95 1.86 -12.78
CA ARG A 119 -6.31 2.23 -13.15
C ARG A 119 -7.17 2.56 -11.93
N GLY A 120 -6.56 2.67 -10.75
CA GLY A 120 -7.18 3.11 -9.52
C GLY A 120 -7.58 1.98 -8.57
N LEU A 121 -8.07 2.42 -7.43
CA LEU A 121 -8.60 1.57 -6.36
C LEU A 121 -10.13 1.52 -6.43
N PHE A 122 -10.66 0.35 -6.12
CA PHE A 122 -12.10 0.09 -6.10
C PHE A 122 -12.48 -0.65 -4.81
N SER A 123 -13.70 -0.46 -4.39
CA SER A 123 -14.29 -1.27 -3.31
C SER A 123 -14.45 -2.71 -3.76
N SER A 124 -14.00 -3.66 -2.93
CA SER A 124 -14.22 -5.08 -3.22
C SER A 124 -15.68 -5.52 -3.11
N GLU A 125 -16.51 -4.75 -2.40
CA GLU A 125 -17.93 -5.06 -2.19
C GLU A 125 -18.82 -4.49 -3.28
N SER A 126 -18.59 -3.23 -3.67
CA SER A 126 -19.46 -2.49 -4.59
C SER A 126 -18.88 -2.30 -5.99
N ASN A 127 -17.61 -2.64 -6.21
CA ASN A 127 -16.86 -2.35 -7.44
C ASN A 127 -16.86 -0.85 -7.83
N GLN A 128 -17.13 0.04 -6.88
CA GLN A 128 -17.11 1.48 -7.11
C GLN A 128 -15.70 2.03 -6.90
N PRO A 129 -15.29 3.03 -7.69
CA PRO A 129 -14.03 3.73 -7.49
C PRO A 129 -13.95 4.30 -6.07
N LEU A 130 -12.79 4.12 -5.43
CA LEU A 130 -12.52 4.66 -4.10
C LEU A 130 -11.60 5.88 -4.20
N ALA A 131 -12.04 6.96 -3.57
CA ALA A 131 -11.22 8.16 -3.39
C ALA A 131 -10.38 8.04 -2.10
N LEU A 132 -9.16 8.54 -2.16
CA LEU A 132 -8.35 8.76 -0.96
C LEU A 132 -8.73 10.11 -0.32
N PRO A 133 -8.64 10.24 1.00
CA PRO A 133 -8.10 9.28 1.97
C PRO A 133 -9.10 8.21 2.42
N ILE A 134 -8.59 7.02 2.77
CA ILE A 134 -9.37 5.94 3.41
C ILE A 134 -8.96 5.86 4.86
N VAL A 135 -9.94 5.95 5.78
CA VAL A 135 -9.71 5.86 7.23
C VAL A 135 -9.91 4.42 7.70
N LEU A 136 -8.95 3.92 8.48
CA LEU A 136 -8.98 2.56 9.02
C LEU A 136 -8.67 2.59 10.51
N GLU A 137 -9.64 2.19 11.32
CA GLU A 137 -9.52 2.10 12.77
C GLU A 137 -8.49 1.05 13.20
N ALA A 138 -7.99 1.15 14.42
CA ALA A 138 -7.09 0.17 15.02
C ALA A 138 -7.70 -1.24 15.01
N GLY A 139 -6.92 -2.23 14.62
CA GLY A 139 -7.34 -3.64 14.55
C GLY A 139 -8.30 -3.96 13.40
N LYS A 140 -8.63 -2.99 12.53
CA LYS A 140 -9.50 -3.23 11.37
C LYS A 140 -8.72 -3.54 10.12
N SER A 141 -9.38 -4.24 9.20
CA SER A 141 -8.86 -4.54 7.86
C SER A 141 -9.87 -4.12 6.81
N ILE A 142 -9.36 -3.69 5.66
CA ILE A 142 -10.17 -3.39 4.48
C ILE A 142 -9.65 -4.18 3.29
N ARG A 143 -10.57 -4.67 2.48
CA ARG A 143 -10.26 -5.34 1.21
C ARG A 143 -10.57 -4.40 0.07
N LEU A 144 -9.58 -4.19 -0.79
CA LEU A 144 -9.62 -3.26 -1.93
C LEU A 144 -9.30 -4.02 -3.20
N LEU A 145 -9.79 -3.55 -4.33
CA LEU A 145 -9.37 -4.01 -5.64
C LEU A 145 -8.50 -2.93 -6.30
N ALA A 146 -7.25 -3.29 -6.57
CA ALA A 146 -6.34 -2.45 -7.36
C ALA A 146 -6.40 -2.91 -8.82
N VAL A 147 -6.96 -2.08 -9.69
CA VAL A 147 -7.04 -2.43 -11.11
C VAL A 147 -5.73 -2.08 -11.80
N VAL A 148 -5.00 -3.11 -12.22
CA VAL A 148 -3.67 -3.00 -12.81
C VAL A 148 -3.72 -3.35 -14.30
N GLY A 149 -3.22 -2.44 -15.12
CA GLY A 149 -3.08 -2.65 -16.55
C GLY A 149 -1.79 -3.42 -16.85
N LEU A 150 -1.92 -4.60 -17.37
CA LEU A 150 -0.81 -5.46 -17.75
C LEU A 150 -0.22 -5.06 -19.10
N ASN A 151 1.04 -5.45 -19.32
CA ASN A 151 1.70 -5.44 -20.62
C ASN A 151 1.82 -6.89 -21.14
N PRO A 152 0.80 -7.40 -21.82
CA PRO A 152 0.80 -8.79 -22.30
C PRO A 152 1.90 -9.04 -23.34
N GLY A 153 2.26 -10.29 -23.52
CA GLY A 153 3.12 -10.72 -24.62
C GLY A 153 2.48 -10.41 -25.99
N GLN A 154 3.30 -10.29 -27.04
CA GLN A 154 2.80 -9.90 -28.37
C GLN A 154 1.81 -10.93 -28.95
N LYS A 155 2.13 -12.23 -28.78
CA LYS A 155 1.28 -13.31 -29.28
C LYS A 155 -0.03 -13.37 -28.51
N ALA A 156 0.02 -13.29 -27.19
CA ALA A 156 -1.14 -13.25 -26.31
C ALA A 156 -2.04 -12.06 -26.63
N TYR A 157 -1.47 -10.86 -26.75
CA TYR A 157 -2.23 -9.67 -27.15
C TYR A 157 -2.92 -9.84 -28.49
N ASN A 158 -2.23 -10.37 -29.52
CA ASN A 158 -2.81 -10.59 -30.84
C ASN A 158 -3.99 -11.58 -30.80
N VAL A 159 -3.92 -12.60 -29.96
CA VAL A 159 -5.04 -13.53 -29.75
C VAL A 159 -6.22 -12.80 -29.09
N LEU A 160 -5.96 -12.07 -28.01
CA LEU A 160 -7.01 -11.35 -27.26
C LEU A 160 -7.65 -10.25 -28.10
N ALA A 161 -6.86 -9.43 -28.78
CA ALA A 161 -7.36 -8.33 -29.61
C ALA A 161 -8.28 -8.78 -30.74
N LYS A 162 -8.08 -9.99 -31.30
CA LYS A 162 -8.96 -10.58 -32.32
C LYS A 162 -10.34 -10.95 -31.77
N THR A 163 -10.45 -11.20 -30.49
CA THR A 163 -11.71 -11.62 -29.85
C THR A 163 -12.54 -10.47 -29.32
N VAL A 164 -11.98 -9.25 -29.25
CA VAL A 164 -12.68 -8.04 -28.83
C VAL A 164 -13.52 -7.50 -29.98
N SER A 165 -14.83 -7.41 -29.79
CA SER A 165 -15.77 -6.97 -30.83
C SER A 165 -15.74 -5.45 -31.05
N GLY A 166 -15.43 -4.67 -30.03
CA GLY A 166 -15.33 -3.21 -30.02
C GLY A 166 -13.93 -2.69 -29.70
N THR A 167 -13.89 -1.55 -29.00
CA THR A 167 -12.64 -0.97 -28.50
C THR A 167 -12.19 -1.57 -27.19
N GLU A 168 -13.14 -2.03 -26.36
CA GLU A 168 -12.90 -2.64 -25.05
C GLU A 168 -13.98 -3.68 -24.75
N GLU A 169 -13.61 -4.79 -24.13
CA GLU A 169 -14.51 -5.86 -23.73
C GLU A 169 -14.09 -6.43 -22.38
N THR A 170 -15.07 -6.73 -21.53
CA THR A 170 -14.86 -7.37 -20.23
C THR A 170 -15.17 -8.86 -20.31
N ARG A 171 -14.24 -9.69 -19.82
CA ARG A 171 -14.37 -11.15 -19.75
C ARG A 171 -13.92 -11.65 -18.38
N SER A 172 -14.29 -12.88 -18.03
CA SER A 172 -13.69 -13.50 -16.83
C SER A 172 -12.23 -13.87 -17.07
N LEU A 173 -11.37 -13.72 -16.06
CA LEU A 173 -9.95 -14.09 -16.13
C LEU A 173 -9.81 -15.55 -16.57
N LYS A 174 -10.63 -16.45 -16.02
CA LYS A 174 -10.67 -17.87 -16.38
C LYS A 174 -10.91 -18.10 -17.86
N SER A 175 -11.84 -17.34 -18.48
CA SER A 175 -12.11 -17.46 -19.91
C SER A 175 -10.95 -16.95 -20.75
N VAL A 176 -10.28 -15.88 -20.32
CA VAL A 176 -9.07 -15.34 -20.96
C VAL A 176 -7.93 -16.34 -20.89
N GLU A 177 -7.66 -16.90 -19.71
CA GLU A 177 -6.61 -17.91 -19.51
C GLU A 177 -6.90 -19.18 -20.32
N LYS A 178 -8.15 -19.65 -20.34
CA LYS A 178 -8.56 -20.82 -21.13
C LYS A 178 -8.34 -20.58 -22.64
N LEU A 179 -8.70 -19.39 -23.11
CA LEU A 179 -8.48 -19.01 -24.52
C LEU A 179 -7.00 -19.01 -24.87
N LEU A 180 -6.15 -18.40 -24.04
CA LEU A 180 -4.70 -18.37 -24.27
C LEU A 180 -4.08 -19.77 -24.16
N ALA A 181 -4.49 -20.56 -23.16
CA ALA A 181 -4.05 -21.94 -23.01
C ALA A 181 -4.40 -22.83 -24.22
N SER A 182 -5.56 -22.61 -24.88
CA SER A 182 -5.91 -23.30 -26.13
C SER A 182 -4.96 -22.95 -27.29
N LYS A 183 -4.20 -21.86 -27.16
CA LYS A 183 -3.15 -21.44 -28.09
C LYS A 183 -1.74 -21.76 -27.57
N MET A 184 -1.64 -22.57 -26.51
CA MET A 184 -0.39 -22.98 -25.86
C MET A 184 0.42 -21.81 -25.31
N LEU A 185 -0.26 -20.75 -24.88
CA LEU A 185 0.34 -19.51 -24.36
C LEU A 185 -0.30 -19.09 -23.05
N ASP A 186 0.46 -18.38 -22.22
CA ASP A 186 -0.09 -17.56 -21.16
C ASP A 186 -0.15 -16.07 -21.59
N ILE A 187 -0.54 -15.18 -20.68
CA ILE A 187 -0.67 -13.75 -20.95
C ILE A 187 0.66 -13.06 -21.28
N TYR A 188 1.79 -13.65 -20.92
CA TYR A 188 3.15 -13.13 -21.17
C TYR A 188 3.92 -13.93 -22.22
N ASP A 189 3.22 -14.67 -23.07
CA ASP A 189 3.76 -15.53 -24.11
C ASP A 189 4.58 -16.72 -23.61
N ASN A 190 4.49 -17.07 -22.30
CA ASN A 190 5.12 -18.30 -21.83
C ASN A 190 4.36 -19.52 -22.38
N PRO A 191 5.08 -20.61 -22.73
CA PRO A 191 4.45 -21.86 -23.16
C PRO A 191 3.55 -22.43 -22.06
N VAL A 192 2.43 -22.97 -22.48
CA VAL A 192 1.44 -23.62 -21.61
C VAL A 192 1.17 -25.02 -22.09
N THR A 193 1.31 -25.99 -21.18
CA THR A 193 0.96 -27.39 -21.45
C THR A 193 -0.38 -27.71 -20.80
N PRO A 194 -1.40 -28.11 -21.56
CA PRO A 194 -2.67 -28.57 -21.01
C PRO A 194 -2.46 -29.81 -20.12
N LEU A 195 -3.08 -29.81 -18.95
CA LEU A 195 -3.13 -30.96 -18.07
C LEU A 195 -4.46 -31.68 -18.30
N ASN A 196 -4.44 -32.72 -19.12
CA ASN A 196 -5.57 -33.62 -19.28
C ASN A 196 -5.47 -34.71 -18.22
N THR A 197 -6.11 -34.48 -17.07
CA THR A 197 -6.40 -35.58 -16.14
C THR A 197 -7.76 -36.14 -16.50
N SER A 198 -7.81 -37.43 -16.84
CA SER A 198 -9.01 -38.14 -17.23
C SER A 198 -10.21 -37.85 -16.33
N GLY A 199 -11.10 -37.01 -16.79
CA GLY A 199 -12.48 -36.94 -16.37
C GLY A 199 -12.90 -35.85 -15.36
N VAL A 200 -12.03 -35.27 -14.53
CA VAL A 200 -12.52 -34.39 -13.43
C VAL A 200 -11.76 -33.04 -13.28
N VAL A 201 -10.52 -32.93 -13.68
CA VAL A 201 -9.74 -31.70 -13.54
C VAL A 201 -9.12 -31.31 -14.87
N SER A 202 -9.62 -30.25 -15.49
CA SER A 202 -8.94 -29.62 -16.61
C SER A 202 -8.12 -28.44 -16.09
N GLY A 203 -6.84 -28.46 -16.33
CA GLY A 203 -5.91 -27.40 -15.94
C GLY A 203 -4.82 -27.23 -17.00
N TRP A 204 -3.92 -26.33 -16.72
CA TRP A 204 -2.72 -26.13 -17.53
C TRP A 204 -1.51 -25.83 -16.65
N ARG A 205 -0.34 -26.19 -17.14
CA ARG A 205 0.94 -25.84 -16.54
C ARG A 205 1.59 -24.76 -17.37
N VAL A 206 2.00 -23.67 -16.73
CA VAL A 206 2.79 -22.63 -17.36
C VAL A 206 4.26 -22.99 -17.23
N GLU A 207 4.98 -23.07 -18.33
CA GLU A 207 6.42 -23.26 -18.37
C GLU A 207 7.08 -21.88 -18.39
N LYS A 208 7.53 -21.41 -17.23
CA LYS A 208 8.22 -20.13 -17.13
C LYS A 208 9.48 -20.13 -17.97
N GLN A 209 9.48 -19.43 -19.09
CA GLN A 209 10.66 -19.21 -19.93
C GLN A 209 11.20 -17.79 -19.85
N GLY A 210 10.55 -16.93 -19.08
CA GLY A 210 10.86 -15.51 -19.03
C GLY A 210 11.16 -15.01 -17.62
N LYS A 211 11.36 -13.69 -17.55
CA LYS A 211 11.51 -12.96 -16.30
C LYS A 211 10.19 -12.99 -15.55
N GLU A 212 10.27 -13.18 -14.25
CA GLU A 212 9.13 -13.09 -13.38
C GLU A 212 8.44 -11.71 -13.51
N GLN A 213 7.12 -11.73 -13.60
CA GLN A 213 6.32 -10.51 -13.66
C GLN A 213 5.96 -10.12 -12.24
N LEU A 214 6.73 -9.18 -11.70
CA LEU A 214 6.61 -8.70 -10.34
C LEU A 214 5.96 -7.32 -10.31
N PHE A 215 5.10 -7.10 -9.32
CA PHE A 215 4.45 -5.84 -9.07
C PHE A 215 4.73 -5.40 -7.64
N ILE A 216 5.01 -4.12 -7.46
CA ILE A 216 5.12 -3.48 -6.16
C ILE A 216 3.84 -2.67 -5.95
N PHE A 217 3.10 -3.02 -4.92
CA PHE A 217 2.00 -2.21 -4.40
C PHE A 217 2.52 -1.41 -3.21
N LYS A 218 2.23 -0.13 -3.19
CA LYS A 218 2.70 0.79 -2.16
C LYS A 218 1.53 1.59 -1.62
N ILE A 219 1.46 1.68 -0.30
CA ILE A 219 0.49 2.50 0.42
C ILE A 219 1.26 3.49 1.27
N ARG A 220 0.75 4.72 1.36
CA ARG A 220 1.25 5.77 2.23
C ARG A 220 0.17 6.21 3.19
N THR A 221 0.52 6.37 4.45
CA THR A 221 -0.37 6.93 5.48
C THR A 221 -0.19 8.44 5.64
N ALA A 222 -1.16 9.09 6.29
CA ALA A 222 -1.10 10.53 6.59
C ALA A 222 0.08 10.91 7.50
N ARG A 223 0.61 9.98 8.29
CA ARG A 223 1.79 10.18 9.13
C ARG A 223 3.12 9.92 8.42
N GLY A 224 3.06 9.63 7.11
CA GLY A 224 4.25 9.44 6.28
C GLY A 224 4.80 8.01 6.26
N SER A 225 4.19 7.07 6.98
CA SER A 225 4.57 5.65 6.89
C SER A 225 4.29 5.10 5.50
N GLU A 226 5.26 4.39 4.92
CA GLU A 226 5.13 3.72 3.63
C GLU A 226 5.25 2.22 3.82
N VAL A 227 4.26 1.49 3.30
CA VAL A 227 4.27 0.02 3.27
C VAL A 227 4.25 -0.45 1.82
N LYS A 228 5.08 -1.45 1.54
CA LYS A 228 5.23 -2.02 0.20
C LYS A 228 5.03 -3.52 0.26
N GLU A 229 4.31 -4.04 -0.73
CA GLU A 229 4.17 -5.47 -0.96
C GLU A 229 4.63 -5.82 -2.37
N LEU A 230 5.46 -6.87 -2.46
CA LEU A 230 5.91 -7.43 -3.71
C LEU A 230 5.05 -8.64 -4.06
N ALA A 231 4.37 -8.61 -5.18
CA ALA A 231 3.52 -9.69 -5.64
C ALA A 231 3.92 -10.17 -7.04
N SER A 232 3.94 -11.49 -7.22
CA SER A 232 4.22 -12.12 -8.51
C SER A 232 2.93 -12.51 -9.22
N TRP A 233 2.90 -12.34 -10.54
CA TRP A 233 1.81 -12.87 -11.36
C TRP A 233 1.69 -14.39 -11.26
N TYR A 234 2.78 -15.09 -10.98
CA TYR A 234 2.84 -16.56 -10.92
C TYR A 234 2.80 -17.11 -9.49
N ASP A 235 2.71 -16.26 -8.48
CA ASP A 235 2.61 -16.70 -7.10
C ASP A 235 1.15 -17.00 -6.74
N PHE A 236 0.83 -18.29 -6.70
CA PHE A 236 -0.46 -18.78 -6.25
C PHE A 236 -0.40 -19.05 -4.74
N LYS A 237 -0.27 -18.02 -3.93
CA LYS A 237 -0.41 -18.19 -2.48
C LYS A 237 -1.83 -18.69 -2.20
N ARG A 238 -1.96 -19.94 -1.86
CA ARG A 238 -3.21 -20.50 -1.30
C ARG A 238 -3.29 -20.06 0.16
N TYR A 239 -4.37 -19.42 0.51
CA TYR A 239 -4.74 -19.19 1.90
C TYR A 239 -5.47 -20.39 2.46
#